data_9a7f12fe2726df37b1063550aeb3b350
#
_entry.id   9a7f12fe2726df37b1063550aeb3b350
#
_cell.length_a   1.000
_cell.length_b   1.000
_cell.length_c   1.000
_cell.angle_alpha   90.00
_cell.angle_beta   90.00
_cell.angle_gamma   90.00
#
_symmetry.space_group_name_H-M   'P 1'
#
loop_
_entity.id
_entity.type
_entity.pdbx_description
1 polymer ?
#
loop_
_entity_poly.entity_id
_entity_poly.type
_entity_poly.pdbx_seq_one_letter_code
_entity_poly.pdbx_strand_id
1 'polypeptide(L)'
;MKIITGGVTAAKGFQAASTAAGIKYQGRTDMAMVYSEKPCVAAGTFTTNIVKAAPVKWDQEIVYQHPSAQVIICNSGIANACTGEEGFSYCRATAKAAAETLNVDENSVLVASTGVIGMQLPIQKLADGVKAMAPKLQGTLEAGNEAAKAIMTTDTKEKEVAVQIEVGGKTVTIGGMCKGSGMIHPNMCTMLGFVTTDACISKQLLQEALILVFFFKQKTAYEIRNCDW
;
A
#
# COMPACT_ATOMS: atom_id res chain seq x y z
N MET A 1 -17.44 -13.59 -11.55
CA MET A 1 -16.14 -12.92 -11.40
C MET A 1 -15.38 -13.01 -12.72
N LYS A 2 -14.84 -11.89 -13.19
CA LYS A 2 -14.05 -11.78 -14.42
C LYS A 2 -12.69 -11.17 -14.08
N ILE A 3 -11.61 -11.81 -14.46
CA ILE A 3 -10.26 -11.22 -14.36
C ILE A 3 -10.13 -10.22 -15.50
N ILE A 4 -9.62 -9.03 -15.19
CA ILE A 4 -9.33 -7.96 -16.14
C ILE A 4 -7.88 -7.50 -16.00
N THR A 5 -7.38 -6.79 -16.98
CA THR A 5 -6.04 -6.16 -16.92
C THR A 5 -6.06 -4.99 -15.96
N GLY A 6 -5.00 -4.84 -15.15
CA GLY A 6 -4.76 -3.71 -14.28
C GLY A 6 -4.43 -4.09 -12.84
N GLY A 7 -4.23 -3.08 -12.04
CA GLY A 7 -3.89 -3.11 -10.63
C GLY A 7 -4.72 -2.10 -9.85
N VAL A 8 -4.10 -1.35 -8.95
CA VAL A 8 -4.76 -0.40 -8.04
C VAL A 8 -5.52 0.75 -8.73
N THR A 9 -5.25 1.03 -9.99
CA THR A 9 -5.95 2.05 -10.79
C THR A 9 -7.12 1.50 -11.59
N ALA A 10 -7.38 0.19 -11.55
CA ALA A 10 -8.50 -0.41 -12.27
C ALA A 10 -9.87 -0.02 -11.68
N ALA A 11 -9.95 0.18 -10.37
CA ALA A 11 -11.15 0.66 -9.72
C ALA A 11 -11.35 2.16 -9.98
N LYS A 12 -12.58 2.58 -10.24
CA LYS A 12 -12.91 3.97 -10.56
C LYS A 12 -12.60 4.91 -9.40
N GLY A 13 -12.07 6.08 -9.72
CA GLY A 13 -11.74 7.13 -8.74
C GLY A 13 -10.39 6.94 -8.06
N PHE A 14 -9.59 5.96 -8.49
CA PHE A 14 -8.22 5.78 -8.01
C PHE A 14 -7.20 6.17 -9.07
N GLN A 15 -6.19 6.88 -8.62
CA GLN A 15 -5.05 7.32 -9.41
C GLN A 15 -3.76 6.83 -8.76
N ALA A 16 -2.70 6.70 -9.53
CA ALA A 16 -1.39 6.35 -9.04
C ALA A 16 -0.31 7.21 -9.69
N ALA A 17 0.82 7.31 -9.01
CA ALA A 17 2.04 7.91 -9.54
C ALA A 17 3.24 7.24 -8.91
N SER A 18 4.39 7.33 -9.56
CA SER A 18 5.66 6.86 -9.03
C SER A 18 6.80 7.80 -9.39
N THR A 19 7.89 7.72 -8.63
CA THR A 19 9.09 8.52 -8.88
C THR A 19 10.35 7.84 -8.35
N ALA A 20 11.50 8.23 -8.91
CA ALA A 20 12.83 7.89 -8.41
C ALA A 20 13.29 9.00 -7.45
N ALA A 21 12.98 8.86 -6.17
CA ALA A 21 13.38 9.82 -5.13
C ALA A 21 14.83 9.60 -4.65
N GLY A 22 15.42 8.45 -4.96
CA GLY A 22 16.78 8.10 -4.54
C GLY A 22 16.87 7.83 -3.04
N ILE A 23 15.86 7.12 -2.49
CA ILE A 23 15.78 6.79 -1.06
C ILE A 23 17.02 6.04 -0.60
N LYS A 24 17.41 5.00 -1.34
CA LYS A 24 18.63 4.23 -1.10
C LYS A 24 19.51 4.13 -2.33
N TYR A 25 18.93 3.90 -3.49
CA TYR A 25 19.63 3.69 -4.75
C TYR A 25 19.31 4.81 -5.74
N GLN A 26 20.29 5.18 -6.58
CA GLN A 26 20.07 6.16 -7.64
C GLN A 26 19.50 5.49 -8.90
N GLY A 27 18.70 6.26 -9.66
CA GLY A 27 18.19 5.83 -10.96
C GLY A 27 17.12 4.73 -10.94
N ARG A 28 16.61 4.37 -9.75
CA ARG A 28 15.53 3.39 -9.56
C ARG A 28 14.28 4.11 -9.06
N THR A 29 13.14 3.78 -9.64
CA THR A 29 11.83 4.18 -9.10
C THR A 29 11.65 3.50 -7.74
N ASP A 30 11.47 4.27 -6.67
CA ASP A 30 11.49 3.82 -5.29
C ASP A 30 10.44 4.48 -4.40
N MET A 31 9.55 5.30 -5.01
CA MET A 31 8.35 5.81 -4.35
C MET A 31 7.13 5.63 -5.21
N ALA A 32 6.02 5.26 -4.57
CA ALA A 32 4.69 5.15 -5.16
C ALA A 32 3.67 5.94 -4.33
N MET A 33 2.70 6.49 -5.00
CA MET A 33 1.51 7.12 -4.44
C MET A 33 0.27 6.50 -5.06
N VAL A 34 -0.69 6.12 -4.23
CA VAL A 34 -2.06 5.78 -4.65
C VAL A 34 -2.98 6.81 -4.02
N TYR A 35 -3.82 7.41 -4.82
CA TYR A 35 -4.71 8.49 -4.43
C TYR A 35 -6.16 8.15 -4.80
N SER A 36 -7.07 8.37 -3.86
CA SER A 36 -8.50 8.35 -4.12
C SER A 36 -9.02 9.77 -4.32
N GLU A 37 -9.78 10.00 -5.39
CA GLU A 37 -10.39 11.32 -5.67
C GLU A 37 -11.36 11.78 -4.56
N LYS A 38 -11.83 10.84 -3.74
CA LYS A 38 -12.73 11.09 -2.60
C LYS A 38 -12.25 10.35 -1.36
N PRO A 39 -12.52 10.86 -0.16
CA PRO A 39 -12.33 10.08 1.06
C PRO A 39 -13.10 8.75 0.96
N CYS A 40 -12.43 7.64 1.25
CA CYS A 40 -13.01 6.31 1.21
C CYS A 40 -12.75 5.55 2.51
N VAL A 41 -13.65 4.64 2.85
CA VAL A 41 -13.44 3.76 4.00
C VAL A 41 -12.21 2.89 3.77
N ALA A 42 -11.45 2.66 4.83
CA ALA A 42 -10.25 1.84 4.81
C ALA A 42 -10.39 0.66 5.77
N ALA A 43 -9.81 -0.47 5.37
CA ALA A 43 -9.64 -1.66 6.18
C ALA A 43 -8.18 -2.10 6.12
N GLY A 44 -7.69 -2.77 7.17
CA GLY A 44 -6.31 -3.21 7.25
C GLY A 44 -6.13 -4.48 8.07
N THR A 45 -5.18 -5.30 7.65
CA THR A 45 -4.65 -6.42 8.43
C THR A 45 -3.16 -6.20 8.65
N PHE A 46 -2.73 -6.40 9.87
CA PHE A 46 -1.38 -6.05 10.30
C PHE A 46 -0.74 -7.22 11.06
N THR A 47 0.59 -7.27 11.04
CA THR A 47 1.33 -8.26 11.80
C THR A 47 0.98 -8.22 13.30
N THR A 48 0.91 -9.39 13.92
CA THR A 48 0.75 -9.55 15.37
C THR A 48 2.08 -9.55 16.13
N ASN A 49 3.22 -9.43 15.43
CA ASN A 49 4.53 -9.32 16.07
C ASN A 49 4.57 -8.16 17.07
N ILE A 50 5.28 -8.37 18.18
CA ILE A 50 5.46 -7.35 19.21
C ILE A 50 6.28 -6.18 18.68
N VAL A 51 7.37 -6.48 17.96
CA VAL A 51 8.21 -5.47 17.32
C VAL A 51 7.59 -5.12 15.96
N LYS A 52 6.95 -3.96 15.90
CA LYS A 52 6.29 -3.44 14.68
C LYS A 52 7.08 -2.26 14.13
N ALA A 53 7.16 -2.19 12.81
CA ALA A 53 7.67 -1.01 12.12
C ALA A 53 6.78 0.22 12.39
N ALA A 54 7.37 1.40 12.34
CA ALA A 54 6.63 2.65 12.57
C ALA A 54 5.41 2.83 11.62
N PRO A 55 5.52 2.54 10.30
CA PRO A 55 4.37 2.59 9.41
C PRO A 55 3.21 1.68 9.82
N VAL A 56 3.49 0.49 10.38
CA VAL A 56 2.45 -0.42 10.84
C VAL A 56 1.63 0.20 11.97
N LYS A 57 2.29 0.87 12.91
CA LYS A 57 1.62 1.55 14.04
C LYS A 57 0.82 2.76 13.55
N TRP A 58 1.40 3.54 12.64
CA TRP A 58 0.76 4.69 12.00
C TRP A 58 -0.52 4.28 11.27
N ASP A 59 -0.42 3.29 10.40
CA ASP A 59 -1.55 2.83 9.59
C ASP A 59 -2.64 2.16 10.44
N GLN A 60 -2.27 1.45 11.54
CA GLN A 60 -3.25 0.92 12.48
C GLN A 60 -4.09 2.03 13.11
N GLU A 61 -3.48 3.14 13.50
CA GLU A 61 -4.18 4.29 14.05
C GLU A 61 -5.16 4.86 13.03
N ILE A 62 -4.69 5.15 11.80
CA ILE A 62 -5.54 5.68 10.74
C ILE A 62 -6.71 4.74 10.42
N VAL A 63 -6.42 3.46 10.16
CA VAL A 63 -7.44 2.48 9.76
C VAL A 63 -8.48 2.26 10.84
N TYR A 64 -8.08 2.17 12.11
CA TYR A 64 -9.03 1.82 13.17
C TYR A 64 -9.75 3.01 13.80
N GLN A 65 -9.10 4.17 13.86
CA GLN A 65 -9.63 5.31 14.61
C GLN A 65 -10.20 6.42 13.74
N HIS A 66 -9.79 6.50 12.45
CA HIS A 66 -10.28 7.55 11.56
C HIS A 66 -11.38 7.03 10.62
N PRO A 67 -12.31 7.91 10.16
CA PRO A 67 -13.46 7.49 9.36
C PRO A 67 -13.08 7.07 7.94
N SER A 68 -12.01 7.62 7.39
CA SER A 68 -11.62 7.44 5.99
C SER A 68 -10.11 7.55 5.79
N ALA A 69 -9.63 7.01 4.67
CA ALA A 69 -8.32 7.27 4.12
C ALA A 69 -8.45 7.74 2.67
N GLN A 70 -7.44 8.41 2.14
CA GLN A 70 -7.49 8.96 0.79
C GLN A 70 -6.17 8.78 0.02
N VAL A 71 -5.05 8.65 0.72
CA VAL A 71 -3.72 8.54 0.12
C VAL A 71 -2.96 7.37 0.72
N ILE A 72 -2.17 6.69 -0.11
CA ILE A 72 -1.15 5.75 0.34
C ILE A 72 0.18 6.23 -0.24
N ILE A 73 1.17 6.47 0.61
CA ILE A 73 2.54 6.74 0.22
C ILE A 73 3.38 5.52 0.57
N CYS A 74 4.04 4.95 -0.42
CA CYS A 74 4.95 3.82 -0.22
C CYS A 74 6.36 4.15 -0.70
N ASN A 75 7.37 3.78 0.08
CA ASN A 75 8.74 3.80 -0.37
C ASN A 75 9.40 2.42 -0.32
N SER A 76 10.32 2.16 -1.24
CA SER A 76 11.21 1.00 -1.24
C SER A 76 12.66 1.42 -0.98
N GLY A 77 13.46 0.46 -0.47
CA GLY A 77 14.88 0.65 -0.17
C GLY A 77 15.18 0.71 1.33
N ILE A 78 14.39 1.41 2.12
CA ILE A 78 14.48 1.51 3.59
C ILE A 78 13.11 1.24 4.20
N ALA A 79 13.06 0.37 5.21
CA ALA A 79 11.82 -0.18 5.75
C ALA A 79 11.17 0.67 6.87
N ASN A 80 11.85 1.70 7.38
CA ASN A 80 11.42 2.43 8.57
C ASN A 80 11.04 1.50 9.73
N ALA A 81 11.87 0.49 9.97
CA ALA A 81 11.73 -0.49 11.04
C ALA A 81 12.98 -0.51 11.91
N CYS A 82 12.81 -0.69 13.20
CA CYS A 82 13.87 -0.55 14.21
C CYS A 82 14.54 0.84 14.19
N THR A 83 13.77 1.88 13.97
CA THR A 83 14.19 3.28 13.84
C THR A 83 13.85 4.13 15.06
N GLY A 84 13.34 3.50 16.12
CA GLY A 84 12.97 4.18 17.36
C GLY A 84 11.78 5.15 17.19
N GLU A 85 11.73 6.17 18.04
CA GLU A 85 10.67 7.18 18.00
C GLU A 85 10.76 8.07 16.75
N GLU A 86 11.95 8.29 16.22
CA GLU A 86 12.14 9.03 14.97
C GLU A 86 11.38 8.39 13.81
N GLY A 87 11.31 7.04 13.77
CA GLY A 87 10.57 6.33 12.73
C GLY A 87 9.11 6.73 12.65
N PHE A 88 8.45 6.97 13.79
CA PHE A 88 7.07 7.44 13.83
C PHE A 88 6.95 8.91 13.37
N SER A 89 7.92 9.74 13.73
CA SER A 89 7.98 11.13 13.25
C SER A 89 8.15 11.21 11.73
N TYR A 90 8.85 10.25 11.12
CA TYR A 90 8.99 10.15 9.65
C TYR A 90 7.66 9.80 8.97
N CYS A 91 6.83 8.93 9.58
CA CYS A 91 5.49 8.66 9.08
C CYS A 91 4.65 9.94 9.07
N ARG A 92 4.63 10.66 10.19
CA ARG A 92 3.92 11.93 10.30
C ARG A 92 4.41 12.96 9.29
N ALA A 93 5.73 13.13 9.16
CA ALA A 93 6.29 14.10 8.20
C ALA A 93 5.93 13.73 6.75
N THR A 94 5.92 12.44 6.41
CA THR A 94 5.51 11.96 5.08
C THR A 94 4.02 12.22 4.84
N ALA A 95 3.17 11.90 5.83
CA ALA A 95 1.74 12.14 5.77
C ALA A 95 1.42 13.63 5.63
N LYS A 96 2.09 14.48 6.43
CA LYS A 96 1.96 15.93 6.34
C LYS A 96 2.35 16.46 4.96
N ALA A 97 3.47 16.02 4.40
CA ALA A 97 3.90 16.42 3.07
C ALA A 97 2.87 16.05 1.99
N ALA A 98 2.26 14.86 2.09
CA ALA A 98 1.18 14.43 1.19
C ALA A 98 -0.09 15.25 1.39
N ALA A 99 -0.50 15.49 2.64
CA ALA A 99 -1.67 16.27 3.00
C ALA A 99 -1.59 17.70 2.47
N GLU A 100 -0.47 18.38 2.70
CA GLU A 100 -0.22 19.74 2.19
C GLU A 100 -0.19 19.80 0.65
N THR A 101 0.40 18.79 0.01
CA THR A 101 0.56 18.78 -1.46
C THR A 101 -0.75 18.49 -2.19
N LEU A 102 -1.59 17.61 -1.62
CA LEU A 102 -2.85 17.15 -2.21
C LEU A 102 -4.09 17.86 -1.64
N ASN A 103 -3.91 18.70 -0.63
CA ASN A 103 -4.99 19.37 0.12
C ASN A 103 -6.00 18.35 0.70
N VAL A 104 -5.49 17.36 1.44
CA VAL A 104 -6.28 16.35 2.14
C VAL A 104 -5.95 16.36 3.64
N ASP A 105 -6.74 15.66 4.46
CA ASP A 105 -6.46 15.50 5.89
C ASP A 105 -5.20 14.64 6.11
N GLU A 106 -4.28 15.08 6.97
CA GLU A 106 -3.09 14.30 7.38
C GLU A 106 -3.46 12.91 7.91
N ASN A 107 -4.57 12.82 8.66
CA ASN A 107 -5.09 11.57 9.20
C ASN A 107 -5.81 10.69 8.16
N SER A 108 -5.81 11.07 6.89
CA SER A 108 -6.28 10.24 5.78
C SER A 108 -5.15 9.65 4.94
N VAL A 109 -3.88 9.84 5.37
CA VAL A 109 -2.70 9.40 4.64
C VAL A 109 -2.08 8.16 5.29
N LEU A 110 -2.10 7.05 4.59
CA LEU A 110 -1.42 5.81 4.94
C LEU A 110 0.03 5.86 4.44
N VAL A 111 0.95 5.28 5.20
CA VAL A 111 2.39 5.30 4.90
C VAL A 111 2.97 3.90 5.00
N ALA A 112 3.60 3.42 3.93
CA ALA A 112 4.24 2.11 3.92
C ALA A 112 5.72 2.23 3.51
N SER A 113 6.57 1.45 4.14
CA SER A 113 8.00 1.43 3.85
C SER A 113 8.52 -0.01 3.79
N THR A 114 9.40 -0.29 2.85
CA THR A 114 10.00 -1.62 2.71
C THR A 114 11.47 -1.53 2.30
N GLY A 115 12.30 -2.46 2.77
CA GLY A 115 13.72 -2.54 2.44
C GLY A 115 14.59 -2.86 3.65
N VAL A 116 15.71 -2.16 3.81
CA VAL A 116 16.64 -2.37 4.91
C VAL A 116 16.06 -1.84 6.21
N ILE A 117 16.21 -2.61 7.29
CA ILE A 117 15.83 -2.24 8.66
C ILE A 117 16.98 -1.55 9.38
N GLY A 118 16.69 -0.72 10.39
CA GLY A 118 17.69 -0.04 11.21
C GLY A 118 18.38 1.17 10.54
N MET A 119 17.95 1.54 9.34
CA MET A 119 18.39 2.76 8.66
C MET A 119 17.34 3.86 8.81
N GLN A 120 17.82 5.09 9.10
CA GLN A 120 16.94 6.25 9.13
C GLN A 120 16.53 6.68 7.72
N LEU A 121 15.27 7.12 7.59
CA LEU A 121 14.73 7.57 6.31
C LEU A 121 15.25 8.98 5.96
N PRO A 122 15.64 9.20 4.71
CA PRO A 122 15.97 10.55 4.22
C PRO A 122 14.70 11.35 3.99
N ILE A 123 14.12 11.91 5.05
CA ILE A 123 12.77 12.49 5.05
C ILE A 123 12.57 13.59 4.01
N GLN A 124 13.63 14.39 3.74
CA GLN A 124 13.54 15.41 2.72
C GLN A 124 13.29 14.80 1.33
N LYS A 125 13.97 13.70 1.00
CA LYS A 125 13.75 12.99 -0.27
C LYS A 125 12.33 12.42 -0.40
N LEU A 126 11.74 11.96 0.73
CA LEU A 126 10.34 11.52 0.72
C LEU A 126 9.40 12.70 0.44
N ALA A 127 9.59 13.83 1.12
CA ALA A 127 8.78 15.02 0.90
C ALA A 127 8.89 15.54 -0.55
N ASP A 128 10.10 15.58 -1.10
CA ASP A 128 10.34 15.99 -2.48
C ASP A 128 9.73 14.97 -3.47
N GLY A 129 9.82 13.68 -3.15
CA GLY A 129 9.20 12.61 -3.93
C GLY A 129 7.67 12.73 -3.96
N VAL A 130 7.04 13.05 -2.82
CA VAL A 130 5.59 13.33 -2.76
C VAL A 130 5.21 14.48 -3.69
N LYS A 131 5.93 15.61 -3.60
CA LYS A 131 5.70 16.78 -4.46
C LYS A 131 5.90 16.46 -5.94
N ALA A 132 6.89 15.60 -6.26
CA ALA A 132 7.16 15.19 -7.64
C ALA A 132 6.10 14.23 -8.20
N MET A 133 5.45 13.44 -7.35
CA MET A 133 4.40 12.49 -7.76
C MET A 133 3.03 13.16 -7.94
N ALA A 134 2.66 14.12 -7.12
CA ALA A 134 1.33 14.72 -7.14
C ALA A 134 0.87 15.21 -8.54
N PRO A 135 1.68 15.97 -9.32
CA PRO A 135 1.28 16.40 -10.66
C PRO A 135 1.26 15.27 -11.71
N LYS A 136 1.75 14.07 -11.35
CA LYS A 136 1.80 12.89 -12.22
C LYS A 136 0.69 11.88 -11.93
N LEU A 137 -0.19 12.15 -10.99
CA LEU A 137 -1.30 11.27 -10.65
C LEU A 137 -2.20 11.03 -11.87
N GLN A 138 -2.40 9.77 -12.21
CA GLN A 138 -3.22 9.34 -13.35
C GLN A 138 -3.98 8.05 -13.00
N GLY A 139 -5.22 7.94 -13.50
CA GLY A 139 -6.05 6.73 -13.40
C GLY A 139 -5.78 5.72 -14.53
N THR A 140 -4.58 5.70 -15.11
CA THR A 140 -4.23 4.76 -16.20
C THR A 140 -3.68 3.45 -15.64
N LEU A 141 -3.79 2.38 -16.45
CA LEU A 141 -3.23 1.07 -16.07
C LEU A 141 -1.71 1.14 -15.93
N GLU A 142 -1.05 1.93 -16.77
CA GLU A 142 0.39 2.16 -16.74
C GLU A 142 0.83 2.80 -15.42
N ALA A 143 0.10 3.80 -14.93
CA ALA A 143 0.40 4.45 -13.66
C ALA A 143 0.29 3.46 -12.48
N GLY A 144 -0.71 2.57 -12.50
CA GLY A 144 -0.85 1.48 -11.52
C GLY A 144 0.31 0.49 -11.59
N ASN A 145 0.71 0.08 -12.79
CA ASN A 145 1.84 -0.83 -13.01
C ASN A 145 3.17 -0.22 -12.54
N GLU A 146 3.44 1.04 -12.86
CA GLU A 146 4.65 1.73 -12.39
C GLU A 146 4.66 1.89 -10.86
N ALA A 147 3.52 2.10 -10.23
CA ALA A 147 3.41 2.09 -8.77
C ALA A 147 3.74 0.69 -8.19
N ALA A 148 3.25 -0.38 -8.81
CA ALA A 148 3.57 -1.75 -8.41
C ALA A 148 5.06 -2.08 -8.55
N LYS A 149 5.74 -1.56 -9.58
CA LYS A 149 7.20 -1.67 -9.74
C LYS A 149 7.96 -0.90 -8.68
N ALA A 150 7.51 0.30 -8.32
CA ALA A 150 8.19 1.18 -7.37
C ALA A 150 8.27 0.60 -5.94
N ILE A 151 7.32 -0.25 -5.55
CA ILE A 151 7.30 -0.89 -4.24
C ILE A 151 8.16 -2.16 -4.14
N MET A 152 8.70 -2.64 -5.24
CA MET A 152 9.52 -3.86 -5.28
C MET A 152 10.86 -3.66 -4.57
N THR A 153 11.39 -4.73 -3.97
CA THR A 153 12.76 -4.78 -3.42
C THR A 153 13.57 -5.89 -4.08
N THR A 154 13.39 -7.11 -3.65
CA THR A 154 14.01 -8.33 -4.20
C THR A 154 13.09 -9.09 -5.15
N ASP A 155 11.91 -8.56 -5.39
CA ASP A 155 10.96 -9.11 -6.35
C ASP A 155 11.53 -9.07 -7.77
N THR A 156 11.32 -10.13 -8.53
CA THR A 156 11.75 -10.24 -9.92
C THR A 156 10.71 -9.75 -10.92
N LYS A 157 9.44 -9.66 -10.47
CA LYS A 157 8.31 -9.19 -11.27
C LYS A 157 7.35 -8.40 -10.38
N GLU A 158 6.73 -7.40 -10.95
CA GLU A 158 5.60 -6.70 -10.35
C GLU A 158 4.41 -7.65 -10.19
N LYS A 159 3.64 -7.45 -9.14
CA LYS A 159 2.46 -8.25 -8.83
C LYS A 159 1.27 -7.32 -8.75
N GLU A 160 0.43 -7.39 -9.75
CA GLU A 160 -0.85 -6.68 -9.79
C GLU A 160 -1.96 -7.60 -10.31
N VAL A 161 -3.19 -7.31 -9.92
CA VAL A 161 -4.37 -8.04 -10.38
C VAL A 161 -5.59 -7.13 -10.30
N ALA A 162 -6.50 -7.29 -11.23
CA ALA A 162 -7.81 -6.67 -11.15
C ALA A 162 -8.91 -7.67 -11.54
N VAL A 163 -10.05 -7.54 -10.87
CA VAL A 163 -11.24 -8.37 -11.12
C VAL A 163 -12.50 -7.53 -11.12
N GLN A 164 -13.50 -7.99 -11.85
CA GLN A 164 -14.85 -7.46 -11.81
C GLN A 164 -15.82 -8.51 -11.28
N ILE A 165 -16.75 -8.06 -10.45
CA ILE A 165 -17.85 -8.86 -9.92
C ILE A 165 -19.15 -8.08 -10.06
N GLU A 166 -20.26 -8.80 -10.13
CA GLU A 166 -21.61 -8.21 -10.11
C GLU A 166 -22.15 -8.26 -8.68
N VAL A 167 -22.52 -7.10 -8.15
CA VAL A 167 -23.11 -6.96 -6.82
C VAL A 167 -24.35 -6.09 -6.92
N GLY A 168 -25.50 -6.62 -6.60
CA GLY A 168 -26.78 -5.88 -6.67
C GLY A 168 -27.08 -5.31 -8.07
N GLY A 169 -26.72 -6.04 -9.13
CA GLY A 169 -26.93 -5.61 -10.52
C GLY A 169 -25.98 -4.50 -10.99
N LYS A 170 -24.89 -4.22 -10.24
CA LYS A 170 -23.85 -3.27 -10.61
C LYS A 170 -22.50 -3.97 -10.71
N THR A 171 -21.72 -3.61 -11.70
CA THR A 171 -20.34 -4.06 -11.83
C THR A 171 -19.45 -3.32 -10.84
N VAL A 172 -18.77 -4.07 -9.99
CA VAL A 172 -17.78 -3.58 -9.03
C VAL A 172 -16.41 -4.05 -9.50
N THR A 173 -15.44 -3.15 -9.49
CA THR A 173 -14.04 -3.45 -9.80
C THR A 173 -13.22 -3.48 -8.50
N ILE A 174 -12.37 -4.49 -8.40
CA ILE A 174 -11.38 -4.63 -7.33
C ILE A 174 -10.02 -4.73 -8.01
N GLY A 175 -9.11 -3.84 -7.66
CA GLY A 175 -7.74 -3.81 -8.15
C GLY A 175 -6.75 -3.93 -7.02
N GLY A 176 -5.58 -4.49 -7.27
CA GLY A 176 -4.58 -4.62 -6.24
C GLY A 176 -3.16 -4.69 -6.77
N MET A 177 -2.22 -4.31 -5.93
CA MET A 177 -0.80 -4.53 -6.11
C MET A 177 -0.18 -5.07 -4.84
N CYS A 178 0.86 -5.90 -4.95
CA CYS A 178 1.59 -6.37 -3.79
C CYS A 178 3.07 -6.58 -4.09
N LYS A 179 3.85 -6.65 -3.02
CA LYS A 179 5.25 -7.05 -3.07
C LYS A 179 5.58 -8.05 -1.97
N GLY A 180 6.55 -8.89 -2.24
CA GLY A 180 7.10 -9.91 -1.35
C GLY A 180 7.65 -11.07 -2.16
N SER A 181 8.87 -11.52 -1.83
CA SER A 181 9.52 -12.63 -2.55
C SER A 181 10.32 -13.55 -1.63
N GLY A 182 11.36 -13.06 -0.96
CA GLY A 182 12.29 -13.90 -0.22
C GLY A 182 11.89 -14.21 1.22
N MET A 183 11.28 -13.26 1.93
CA MET A 183 10.89 -13.42 3.33
C MET A 183 9.37 -13.32 3.46
N ILE A 184 8.68 -14.45 3.35
CA ILE A 184 7.21 -14.49 3.26
C ILE A 184 6.55 -14.94 4.57
N HIS A 185 7.29 -15.61 5.47
CA HIS A 185 6.70 -16.32 6.62
C HIS A 185 6.82 -15.66 8.01
N PRO A 186 7.36 -14.47 8.25
CA PRO A 186 7.26 -13.88 9.58
C PRO A 186 5.97 -13.07 9.75
N ASN A 187 4.82 -13.76 9.77
CA ASN A 187 3.54 -13.18 10.15
C ASN A 187 3.26 -11.84 9.43
N MET A 188 3.33 -11.85 8.09
CA MET A 188 3.13 -10.70 7.20
C MET A 188 4.18 -9.57 7.30
N CYS A 189 5.25 -9.71 8.07
CA CYS A 189 6.19 -8.61 8.34
C CYS A 189 6.87 -7.99 7.11
N THR A 190 6.92 -8.68 5.99
CA THR A 190 7.65 -8.23 4.79
C THR A 190 6.80 -8.15 3.54
N MET A 191 5.53 -8.48 3.66
CA MET A 191 4.55 -8.32 2.58
C MET A 191 3.85 -6.98 2.71
N LEU A 192 3.78 -6.24 1.60
CA LEU A 192 2.90 -5.11 1.42
C LEU A 192 1.88 -5.48 0.35
N GLY A 193 0.61 -5.23 0.64
CA GLY A 193 -0.49 -5.42 -0.30
C GLY A 193 -1.46 -4.26 -0.19
N PHE A 194 -1.81 -3.68 -1.32
CA PHE A 194 -2.75 -2.58 -1.43
C PHE A 194 -3.86 -2.99 -2.36
N VAL A 195 -5.10 -2.81 -1.92
CA VAL A 195 -6.29 -3.16 -2.68
C VAL A 195 -7.20 -1.94 -2.74
N THR A 196 -7.71 -1.65 -3.91
CA THR A 196 -8.67 -0.59 -4.19
C THR A 196 -9.96 -1.18 -4.70
N THR A 197 -11.08 -0.54 -4.42
CA THR A 197 -12.38 -0.93 -4.99
C THR A 197 -13.31 0.26 -5.12
N ASP A 198 -14.15 0.24 -6.15
CA ASP A 198 -15.24 1.18 -6.36
C ASP A 198 -16.58 0.71 -5.74
N ALA A 199 -16.53 -0.33 -4.90
CA ALA A 199 -17.68 -0.80 -4.15
C ALA A 199 -18.15 0.24 -3.11
N CYS A 200 -19.43 0.50 -3.06
CA CYS A 200 -20.06 1.22 -1.95
C CYS A 200 -20.28 0.23 -0.80
N ILE A 201 -19.35 0.16 0.13
CA ILE A 201 -19.33 -0.80 1.24
C ILE A 201 -19.08 -0.07 2.58
N SER A 202 -19.69 -0.56 3.66
CA SER A 202 -19.40 -0.01 4.99
C SER A 202 -17.99 -0.42 5.47
N LYS A 203 -17.38 0.40 6.33
CA LYS A 203 -16.07 0.11 6.91
C LYS A 203 -16.03 -1.26 7.60
N GLN A 204 -17.09 -1.61 8.34
CA GLN A 204 -17.20 -2.89 9.02
C GLN A 204 -17.19 -4.06 8.04
N LEU A 205 -18.05 -4.03 7.02
CA LEU A 205 -18.13 -5.11 6.03
C LEU A 205 -16.83 -5.22 5.21
N LEU A 206 -16.18 -4.11 4.91
CA LEU A 206 -14.89 -4.11 4.22
C LEU A 206 -13.81 -4.80 5.08
N GLN A 207 -13.79 -4.52 6.40
CA GLN A 207 -12.85 -5.16 7.33
C GLN A 207 -13.12 -6.67 7.45
N GLU A 208 -14.39 -7.08 7.55
CA GLU A 208 -14.78 -8.49 7.60
C GLU A 208 -14.39 -9.22 6.31
N ALA A 209 -14.65 -8.65 5.15
CA ALA A 209 -14.25 -9.21 3.86
C ALA A 209 -12.74 -9.39 3.75
N LEU A 210 -11.97 -8.38 4.19
CA LEU A 210 -10.50 -8.44 4.19
C LEU A 210 -9.96 -9.54 5.09
N ILE A 211 -10.52 -9.69 6.29
CA ILE A 211 -10.13 -10.75 7.25
C ILE A 211 -10.41 -12.14 6.66
N LEU A 212 -11.57 -12.34 6.04
CA LEU A 212 -11.92 -13.60 5.40
C LEU A 212 -10.91 -13.99 4.32
N VAL A 213 -10.54 -13.04 3.44
CA VAL A 213 -9.53 -13.28 2.39
C VAL A 213 -8.19 -13.69 2.98
N PHE A 214 -7.74 -13.04 4.05
CA PHE A 214 -6.48 -13.39 4.71
C PHE A 214 -6.53 -14.74 5.43
N PHE A 215 -7.62 -15.08 6.06
CA PHE A 215 -7.81 -16.37 6.72
C PHE A 215 -7.76 -17.54 5.74
N PHE A 216 -8.40 -17.41 4.59
CA PHE A 216 -8.34 -18.42 3.52
C PHE A 216 -6.93 -18.53 2.92
N LYS A 217 -6.21 -17.43 2.73
CA LYS A 217 -4.84 -17.45 2.22
C LYS A 217 -3.85 -18.11 3.20
N GLN A 218 -4.03 -17.95 4.48
CA GLN A 218 -3.20 -18.64 5.47
C GLN A 218 -3.42 -20.17 5.43
N LYS A 219 -4.66 -20.62 5.24
CA LYS A 219 -4.99 -22.03 5.08
C LYS A 219 -4.38 -22.61 3.79
N THR A 220 -4.50 -21.92 2.68
CA THR A 220 -3.92 -22.33 1.38
C THR A 220 -2.38 -22.37 1.43
N ALA A 221 -1.73 -21.43 2.11
CA ALA A 221 -0.28 -21.45 2.29
C ALA A 221 0.19 -22.61 3.20
N TYR A 222 -0.66 -23.10 4.09
CA TYR A 222 -0.39 -24.28 4.91
C TYR A 222 -0.56 -25.59 4.13
N GLU A 223 -1.52 -25.64 3.21
CA GLU A 223 -1.75 -26.79 2.32
C GLU A 223 -0.66 -26.92 1.25
N ILE A 224 -0.12 -25.82 0.74
CA ILE A 224 1.02 -25.82 -0.22
C ILE A 224 2.32 -26.32 0.45
N ARG A 225 2.45 -26.27 1.79
CA ARG A 225 3.59 -26.81 2.52
C ARG A 225 3.69 -28.34 2.48
N ASN A 226 2.59 -29.03 2.24
CA ASN A 226 2.55 -30.49 2.17
C ASN A 226 2.63 -31.04 0.74
N CYS A 227 2.82 -30.18 -0.25
CA CYS A 227 3.18 -30.62 -1.59
C CYS A 227 4.70 -30.65 -1.69
N ASP A 228 5.27 -31.84 -1.64
CA ASP A 228 6.68 -32.08 -1.95
C ASP A 228 7.01 -31.53 -3.34
N TRP A 229 7.95 -30.57 -3.36
CA TRP A 229 8.66 -30.11 -4.55
C TRP A 229 10.06 -30.67 -4.53
#